data_cc009edf7d970b5bfb85dbc7cc1e1638
#
_entry.id   cc009edf7d970b5bfb85dbc7cc1e1638
#
_cell.length_a   1.000
_cell.length_b   1.000
_cell.length_c   1.000
_cell.angle_alpha   90.00
_cell.angle_beta   90.00
_cell.angle_gamma   90.00
#
_symmetry.space_group_name_H-M   'P 1'
#
loop_
_entity.id
_entity.type
_entity.pdbx_description
1 polymer ?
#
loop_
_entity_poly.entity_id
_entity_poly.type
_entity_poly.pdbx_seq_one_letter_code
_entity_poly.pdbx_strand_id
1 'polypeptide(L)'
;ENVMKFTAEWRKLTEEMGYFVDLDHPYITYENKYIETLWWLLKQLYSKDLLYKGYTIQPYSPGAGTGLSSHELNQPGCYRDVKDTTCTALFEVLDPKEEWTKWGKPYFMAWTTTPWTLPSNTALCVGPSIKYLAVQTYNAYNDEQVTVIIAEPLLHSYFKAEGSEAPMDDYKHGDKVVPYRVVGEYMGTELEGLHYKQLMPWVKPTAKVDKNSPAFVAEYASAHPEKVFVAENGKDSFVEMEESAFRIILGDYVTT
;
A
#
# COMPACT_ATOMS: atom_id res chain seq x y z
N GLU A 1 10.51 -25.39 32.82
CA GLU A 1 11.10 -26.59 33.50
C GLU A 1 11.97 -27.42 32.55
N ASN A 2 11.51 -27.80 31.36
CA ASN A 2 12.27 -28.64 30.41
C ASN A 2 13.61 -28.04 29.97
N VAL A 3 13.72 -26.75 29.81
CA VAL A 3 14.95 -26.05 29.43
C VAL A 3 16.04 -26.20 30.50
N MET A 4 15.66 -26.21 31.77
CA MET A 4 16.60 -26.29 32.89
C MET A 4 17.01 -27.71 33.21
N LYS A 5 16.28 -28.71 32.71
CA LYS A 5 16.50 -30.13 33.02
C LYS A 5 17.88 -30.64 32.61
N PHE A 6 18.43 -30.13 31.54
CA PHE A 6 19.68 -30.57 30.91
C PHE A 6 20.87 -29.63 31.17
N THR A 7 20.78 -28.75 32.14
CA THR A 7 21.83 -27.75 32.43
C THR A 7 23.18 -28.41 32.80
N ALA A 8 23.14 -29.54 33.54
CA ALA A 8 24.32 -30.25 33.92
C ALA A 8 25.03 -30.91 32.71
N GLU A 9 24.24 -31.47 31.79
CA GLU A 9 24.73 -32.06 30.54
C GLU A 9 25.36 -31.00 29.62
N TRP A 10 24.76 -29.85 29.52
CA TRP A 10 25.32 -28.72 28.78
C TRP A 10 26.65 -28.25 29.37
N ARG A 11 26.74 -28.15 30.70
CA ARG A 11 27.97 -27.78 31.39
C ARG A 11 29.08 -28.79 31.08
N LYS A 12 28.80 -30.09 31.24
CA LYS A 12 29.74 -31.18 30.95
C LYS A 12 30.20 -31.16 29.49
N LEU A 13 29.27 -30.98 28.54
CA LEU A 13 29.59 -30.87 27.11
C LEU A 13 30.53 -29.68 26.83
N THR A 14 30.28 -28.53 27.46
CA THR A 14 31.10 -27.33 27.30
C THR A 14 32.52 -27.55 27.77
N GLU A 15 32.71 -28.27 28.92
CA GLU A 15 34.01 -28.65 29.45
C GLU A 15 34.72 -29.64 28.51
N GLU A 16 34.01 -30.69 28.06
CA GLU A 16 34.55 -31.71 27.15
C GLU A 16 34.97 -31.14 25.79
N MET A 17 34.27 -30.12 25.30
CA MET A 17 34.63 -29.41 24.06
C MET A 17 35.84 -28.49 24.22
N GLY A 18 36.35 -28.30 25.42
CA GLY A 18 37.53 -27.48 25.71
C GLY A 18 37.27 -25.96 25.68
N TYR A 19 36.02 -25.53 25.93
CA TYR A 19 35.73 -24.11 26.09
C TYR A 19 36.25 -23.58 27.44
N PHE A 20 37.13 -22.59 27.39
CA PHE A 20 37.64 -21.91 28.58
C PHE A 20 36.69 -20.76 28.98
N VAL A 21 35.63 -21.11 29.69
CA VAL A 21 34.64 -20.17 30.22
C VAL A 21 34.42 -20.43 31.71
N ASP A 22 34.10 -19.39 32.47
CA ASP A 22 33.76 -19.52 33.90
C ASP A 22 32.35 -20.11 34.04
N LEU A 23 32.28 -21.40 34.24
CA LEU A 23 31.02 -22.13 34.42
C LEU A 23 30.50 -22.07 35.86
N ASP A 24 31.29 -21.57 36.80
CA ASP A 24 30.87 -21.40 38.18
C ASP A 24 30.14 -20.07 38.39
N HIS A 25 30.45 -19.07 37.53
CA HIS A 25 29.77 -17.79 37.51
C HIS A 25 29.18 -17.51 36.11
N PRO A 26 28.23 -18.31 35.66
CA PRO A 26 27.69 -18.20 34.32
C PRO A 26 26.88 -16.91 34.13
N TYR A 27 26.84 -16.47 32.89
CA TYR A 27 26.02 -15.35 32.50
C TYR A 27 24.56 -15.81 32.30
N ILE A 28 23.70 -15.50 33.28
CA ILE A 28 22.32 -15.98 33.33
C ILE A 28 21.35 -14.83 33.15
N THR A 29 20.65 -14.82 32.02
CA THR A 29 19.80 -13.71 31.57
C THR A 29 18.48 -13.52 32.35
N TYR A 30 18.07 -14.53 33.12
CA TYR A 30 16.85 -14.44 33.96
C TYR A 30 17.15 -14.08 35.44
N GLU A 31 18.42 -13.91 35.81
CA GLU A 31 18.77 -13.43 37.15
C GLU A 31 18.55 -11.95 37.33
N ASN A 32 18.12 -11.53 38.53
CA ASN A 32 17.86 -10.17 38.87
C ASN A 32 19.03 -9.23 38.57
N LYS A 33 20.24 -9.63 38.86
CA LYS A 33 21.46 -8.86 38.59
C LYS A 33 21.60 -8.47 37.11
N TYR A 34 21.31 -9.41 36.21
CA TYR A 34 21.31 -9.17 34.79
C TYR A 34 20.15 -8.24 34.39
N ILE A 35 18.94 -8.55 34.86
CA ILE A 35 17.72 -7.80 34.56
C ILE A 35 17.85 -6.34 35.03
N GLU A 36 18.34 -6.10 36.24
CA GLU A 36 18.58 -4.76 36.78
C GLU A 36 19.57 -3.95 35.95
N THR A 37 20.68 -4.59 35.53
CA THR A 37 21.68 -3.97 34.66
C THR A 37 21.07 -3.59 33.30
N LEU A 38 20.29 -4.48 32.70
CA LEU A 38 19.60 -4.23 31.44
C LEU A 38 18.60 -3.06 31.56
N TRP A 39 17.80 -3.06 32.62
CA TRP A 39 16.86 -1.96 32.90
C TRP A 39 17.56 -0.63 33.13
N TRP A 40 18.71 -0.65 33.79
CA TRP A 40 19.52 0.55 33.95
C TRP A 40 20.01 1.08 32.60
N LEU A 41 20.51 0.23 31.69
CA LEU A 41 20.93 0.60 30.34
C LEU A 41 19.75 1.17 29.53
N LEU A 42 18.58 0.51 29.54
CA LEU A 42 17.38 1.00 28.87
C LEU A 42 16.95 2.37 29.41
N LYS A 43 17.05 2.59 30.72
CA LYS A 43 16.79 3.90 31.34
C LYS A 43 17.75 4.98 30.84
N GLN A 44 19.04 4.66 30.62
CA GLN A 44 19.99 5.62 30.04
C GLN A 44 19.60 5.99 28.59
N LEU A 45 19.18 5.00 27.79
CA LEU A 45 18.70 5.25 26.42
C LEU A 45 17.43 6.11 26.43
N TYR A 46 16.47 5.78 27.31
CA TYR A 46 15.24 6.53 27.43
C TYR A 46 15.48 8.00 27.85
N SER A 47 16.37 8.23 28.82
CA SER A 47 16.70 9.60 29.26
C SER A 47 17.44 10.46 28.23
N LYS A 48 17.93 9.83 27.14
CA LYS A 48 18.56 10.50 25.99
C LYS A 48 17.62 10.57 24.78
N ASP A 49 16.34 10.29 24.95
CA ASP A 49 15.33 10.23 23.87
C ASP A 49 15.66 9.26 22.72
N LEU A 50 16.53 8.27 22.98
CA LEU A 50 16.93 7.24 22.02
C LEU A 50 16.00 6.00 22.06
N LEU A 51 15.17 5.89 23.08
CA LEU A 51 14.16 4.84 23.24
C LEU A 51 12.76 5.48 23.29
N TYR A 52 11.94 5.17 22.31
CA TYR A 52 10.59 5.73 22.19
C TYR A 52 9.59 4.67 21.74
N LYS A 53 8.31 4.91 21.97
CA LYS A 53 7.22 4.06 21.49
C LYS A 53 6.86 4.45 20.05
N GLY A 54 7.00 3.51 19.13
CA GLY A 54 6.70 3.72 17.72
C GLY A 54 5.88 2.59 17.13
N TYR A 55 5.56 2.73 15.85
CA TYR A 55 4.91 1.71 15.05
C TYR A 55 5.85 1.24 13.96
N THR A 56 5.79 -0.06 13.64
CA THR A 56 6.53 -0.66 12.52
C THR A 56 5.65 -1.67 11.81
N ILE A 57 5.92 -1.89 10.54
CA ILE A 57 5.28 -2.95 9.76
C ILE A 57 6.10 -4.22 9.94
N GLN A 58 5.44 -5.30 10.31
CA GLN A 58 6.04 -6.61 10.46
C GLN A 58 5.13 -7.66 9.81
N PRO A 59 5.67 -8.56 8.98
CA PRO A 59 4.92 -9.73 8.51
C PRO A 59 4.41 -10.55 9.69
N TYR A 60 3.17 -11.01 9.60
CA TYR A 60 2.52 -11.77 10.66
C TYR A 60 1.98 -13.09 10.10
N SER A 61 2.25 -14.19 10.78
CA SER A 61 1.70 -15.52 10.45
C SER A 61 0.46 -15.82 11.30
N PRO A 62 -0.74 -15.80 10.73
CA PRO A 62 -1.94 -16.22 11.47
C PRO A 62 -1.89 -17.67 11.94
N GLY A 63 -1.26 -18.55 11.14
CA GLY A 63 -1.12 -19.97 11.48
C GLY A 63 -0.20 -20.24 12.66
N ALA A 64 0.87 -19.46 12.82
CA ALA A 64 1.79 -19.53 13.95
C ALA A 64 1.38 -18.60 15.11
N GLY A 65 0.48 -17.64 14.87
CA GLY A 65 0.04 -16.65 15.85
C GLY A 65 1.12 -15.65 16.27
N THR A 66 2.11 -15.38 15.39
CA THR A 66 3.25 -14.52 15.74
C THR A 66 3.73 -13.68 14.55
N GLY A 67 4.43 -12.58 14.85
CA GLY A 67 5.21 -11.84 13.87
C GLY A 67 6.43 -12.64 13.40
N LEU A 68 6.84 -12.42 12.15
CA LEU A 68 7.98 -13.08 11.53
C LEU A 68 9.17 -12.13 11.45
N SER A 69 10.35 -12.64 11.76
CA SER A 69 11.62 -11.94 11.58
C SER A 69 12.06 -11.94 10.11
N SER A 70 12.94 -11.02 9.74
CA SER A 70 13.56 -11.01 8.41
C SER A 70 14.33 -12.29 8.11
N HIS A 71 14.94 -12.92 9.15
CA HIS A 71 15.63 -14.19 9.00
C HIS A 71 14.69 -15.33 8.60
N GLU A 72 13.51 -15.41 9.23
CA GLU A 72 12.49 -16.42 8.90
C GLU A 72 11.97 -16.25 7.47
N LEU A 73 11.87 -15.00 6.99
CA LEU A 73 11.44 -14.70 5.61
C LEU A 73 12.51 -15.00 4.55
N ASN A 74 13.78 -15.17 4.95
CA ASN A 74 14.89 -15.46 4.04
C ASN A 74 15.27 -16.96 4.01
N GLN A 75 14.52 -17.82 4.69
CA GLN A 75 14.78 -19.27 4.67
C GLN A 75 14.46 -19.86 3.27
N PRO A 76 15.25 -20.84 2.80
CA PRO A 76 14.94 -21.54 1.58
C PRO A 76 13.52 -22.15 1.60
N GLY A 77 12.73 -21.90 0.55
CA GLY A 77 11.37 -22.41 0.43
C GLY A 77 10.29 -21.63 1.19
N CYS A 78 10.62 -20.46 1.77
CA CYS A 78 9.61 -19.57 2.39
C CYS A 78 8.62 -19.02 1.37
N TYR A 79 9.07 -18.78 0.15
CA TYR A 79 8.25 -18.25 -0.93
C TYR A 79 7.86 -19.36 -1.88
N ARG A 80 6.61 -19.33 -2.31
CA ARG A 80 6.06 -20.25 -3.32
C ARG A 80 5.15 -19.46 -4.25
N ASP A 81 5.20 -19.79 -5.53
CA ASP A 81 4.27 -19.23 -6.49
C ASP A 81 2.86 -19.73 -6.20
N VAL A 82 1.94 -18.80 -6.09
CA VAL A 82 0.51 -19.07 -5.93
C VAL A 82 -0.27 -18.34 -7.01
N LYS A 83 -1.35 -18.98 -7.49
CA LYS A 83 -2.26 -18.33 -8.42
C LYS A 83 -3.28 -17.53 -7.63
N ASP A 84 -3.33 -16.23 -7.89
CA ASP A 84 -4.25 -15.32 -7.24
C ASP A 84 -5.01 -14.46 -8.27
N THR A 85 -6.11 -13.86 -7.83
CA THR A 85 -6.94 -13.00 -8.67
C THR A 85 -6.49 -11.54 -8.52
N THR A 86 -6.18 -10.92 -9.64
CA THR A 86 -5.88 -9.49 -9.73
C THR A 86 -7.03 -8.75 -10.39
N CYS A 87 -7.10 -7.45 -10.18
CA CYS A 87 -8.13 -6.61 -10.76
C CYS A 87 -7.51 -5.35 -11.39
N THR A 88 -8.00 -4.98 -12.57
CA THR A 88 -7.75 -3.67 -13.16
C THR A 88 -9.03 -2.84 -13.06
N ALA A 89 -8.99 -1.77 -12.29
CA ALA A 89 -10.11 -0.89 -12.05
C ALA A 89 -10.06 0.34 -12.95
N LEU A 90 -11.23 0.81 -13.39
CA LEU A 90 -11.41 2.01 -14.17
C LEU A 90 -12.06 3.09 -13.29
N PHE A 91 -11.36 4.18 -13.06
CA PHE A 91 -11.81 5.32 -12.25
C PHE A 91 -12.25 6.46 -13.17
N GLU A 92 -13.55 6.74 -13.24
CA GLU A 92 -14.14 7.78 -14.11
C GLU A 92 -13.55 9.16 -13.77
N VAL A 93 -12.96 9.84 -14.75
CA VAL A 93 -12.36 11.17 -14.58
C VAL A 93 -13.47 12.23 -14.56
N LEU A 94 -13.43 13.13 -13.56
CA LEU A 94 -14.45 14.17 -13.37
C LEU A 94 -14.12 15.49 -14.09
N ASP A 95 -12.82 15.79 -14.22
CA ASP A 95 -12.29 16.99 -14.87
C ASP A 95 -11.36 16.60 -16.05
N PRO A 96 -11.90 15.93 -17.08
CA PRO A 96 -11.11 15.43 -18.19
C PRO A 96 -10.61 16.56 -19.10
N LYS A 97 -9.46 16.32 -19.74
CA LYS A 97 -9.01 17.13 -20.86
C LYS A 97 -9.97 16.94 -22.05
N GLU A 98 -10.15 17.97 -22.88
CA GLU A 98 -11.13 17.96 -23.97
C GLU A 98 -10.94 16.78 -24.94
N GLU A 99 -9.69 16.48 -25.29
CA GLU A 99 -9.35 15.38 -26.20
C GLU A 99 -9.73 13.99 -25.65
N TRP A 100 -9.83 13.82 -24.33
CA TRP A 100 -10.19 12.54 -23.70
C TRP A 100 -11.68 12.20 -23.85
N THR A 101 -12.52 13.20 -24.06
CA THR A 101 -13.98 13.04 -24.16
C THR A 101 -14.48 12.78 -25.59
N LYS A 102 -13.59 12.87 -26.59
CA LYS A 102 -13.97 12.77 -28.01
C LYS A 102 -14.39 11.37 -28.47
N TRP A 103 -14.02 10.34 -27.71
CA TRP A 103 -14.32 8.94 -28.07
C TRP A 103 -15.32 8.27 -27.13
N GLY A 104 -15.26 8.58 -25.86
CA GLY A 104 -16.09 7.96 -24.85
C GLY A 104 -15.73 8.50 -23.47
N LYS A 105 -16.19 7.82 -22.41
CA LYS A 105 -15.87 8.25 -21.05
C LYS A 105 -14.38 8.06 -20.74
N PRO A 106 -13.72 9.05 -20.15
CA PRO A 106 -12.34 8.94 -19.73
C PRO A 106 -12.21 8.27 -18.35
N TYR A 107 -11.21 7.37 -18.22
CA TYR A 107 -10.91 6.65 -16.98
C TYR A 107 -9.43 6.64 -16.69
N PHE A 108 -9.03 6.79 -15.43
CA PHE A 108 -7.73 6.32 -14.97
C PHE A 108 -7.78 4.81 -14.79
N MET A 109 -6.78 4.11 -15.31
CA MET A 109 -6.68 2.67 -15.24
C MET A 109 -5.62 2.27 -14.21
N ALA A 110 -6.01 1.56 -13.17
CA ALA A 110 -5.11 1.11 -12.11
C ALA A 110 -5.29 -0.38 -11.81
N TRP A 111 -4.17 -1.08 -11.70
CA TRP A 111 -4.11 -2.51 -11.39
C TRP A 111 -3.82 -2.75 -9.91
N THR A 112 -4.43 -3.77 -9.34
CA THR A 112 -4.19 -4.20 -7.96
C THR A 112 -4.22 -5.72 -7.82
N THR A 113 -3.33 -6.24 -6.95
CA THR A 113 -3.36 -7.63 -6.48
C THR A 113 -4.32 -7.82 -5.29
N THR A 114 -4.82 -6.73 -4.71
CA THR A 114 -5.63 -6.75 -3.48
C THR A 114 -6.96 -6.03 -3.70
N PRO A 115 -7.88 -6.59 -4.53
CA PRO A 115 -9.13 -5.90 -4.91
C PRO A 115 -10.05 -5.55 -3.72
N TRP A 116 -9.93 -6.25 -2.60
CA TRP A 116 -10.66 -5.96 -1.36
C TRP A 116 -10.27 -4.62 -0.69
N THR A 117 -9.19 -3.97 -1.14
CA THR A 117 -8.81 -2.62 -0.66
C THR A 117 -9.49 -1.50 -1.44
N LEU A 118 -10.07 -1.78 -2.60
CA LEU A 118 -10.71 -0.78 -3.46
C LEU A 118 -11.84 0.03 -2.78
N PRO A 119 -12.67 -0.53 -1.86
CA PRO A 119 -13.66 0.26 -1.13
C PRO A 119 -13.07 1.40 -0.30
N SER A 120 -11.81 1.27 0.14
CA SER A 120 -11.09 2.28 0.94
C SER A 120 -10.16 3.16 0.10
N ASN A 121 -10.25 3.10 -1.24
CA ASN A 121 -9.44 3.95 -2.10
C ASN A 121 -9.84 5.42 -1.91
N THR A 122 -8.86 6.29 -1.67
CA THR A 122 -9.04 7.74 -1.48
C THR A 122 -8.17 8.59 -2.38
N ALA A 123 -7.17 8.00 -3.04
CA ALA A 123 -6.33 8.68 -4.02
C ALA A 123 -5.74 7.66 -5.02
N LEU A 124 -5.38 8.13 -6.21
CA LEU A 124 -4.52 7.42 -7.14
C LEU A 124 -3.16 8.12 -7.19
N CYS A 125 -2.09 7.34 -7.15
CA CYS A 125 -0.73 7.86 -7.14
C CYS A 125 -0.06 7.63 -8.49
N VAL A 126 0.57 8.67 -9.04
CA VAL A 126 1.33 8.60 -10.29
C VAL A 126 2.79 8.99 -10.06
N GLY A 127 3.70 8.39 -10.81
CA GLY A 127 5.12 8.77 -10.78
C GLY A 127 5.34 10.08 -11.54
N PRO A 128 5.96 11.11 -10.95
CA PRO A 128 6.13 12.42 -11.59
C PRO A 128 6.91 12.35 -12.90
N SER A 129 7.87 11.44 -13.00
CA SER A 129 8.73 11.24 -14.18
C SER A 129 8.25 10.13 -15.13
N ILE A 130 7.12 9.50 -14.82
CA ILE A 130 6.54 8.47 -15.68
C ILE A 130 5.66 9.13 -16.73
N LYS A 131 5.77 8.66 -17.96
CA LYS A 131 4.89 9.07 -19.05
C LYS A 131 3.60 8.23 -19.03
N TYR A 132 2.46 8.90 -19.18
CA TYR A 132 1.12 8.32 -19.27
C TYR A 132 0.52 8.62 -20.64
N LEU A 133 -0.20 7.66 -21.16
CA LEU A 133 -0.87 7.74 -22.46
C LEU A 133 -2.38 7.82 -22.28
N ALA A 134 -3.03 8.69 -23.03
CA ALA A 134 -4.47 8.67 -23.22
C ALA A 134 -4.77 7.76 -24.43
N VAL A 135 -5.49 6.68 -24.20
CA VAL A 135 -5.74 5.61 -25.16
C VAL A 135 -7.24 5.47 -25.38
N GLN A 136 -7.70 5.81 -26.58
CA GLN A 136 -9.07 5.54 -27.03
C GLN A 136 -9.19 4.07 -27.40
N THR A 137 -10.22 3.39 -26.90
CA THR A 137 -10.44 1.96 -27.10
C THR A 137 -11.88 1.56 -26.73
N TYR A 138 -12.14 0.28 -26.68
CA TYR A 138 -13.38 -0.31 -26.15
C TYR A 138 -13.12 -1.07 -24.86
N ASN A 139 -14.06 -0.99 -23.94
CA ASN A 139 -14.09 -1.86 -22.79
C ASN A 139 -14.56 -3.26 -23.25
N ALA A 140 -13.67 -4.25 -23.21
CA ALA A 140 -13.92 -5.60 -23.71
C ALA A 140 -15.02 -6.39 -22.96
N TYR A 141 -15.54 -5.86 -21.84
CA TYR A 141 -16.61 -6.51 -21.08
C TYR A 141 -18.02 -6.03 -21.44
N ASN A 142 -18.15 -4.76 -21.85
CA ASN A 142 -19.44 -4.15 -22.13
C ASN A 142 -19.50 -3.38 -23.45
N ASP A 143 -18.44 -3.43 -24.25
CA ASP A 143 -18.27 -2.79 -25.57
C ASP A 143 -18.41 -1.26 -25.58
N GLU A 144 -18.38 -0.62 -24.41
CA GLU A 144 -18.42 0.83 -24.33
C GLU A 144 -17.13 1.45 -24.88
N GLN A 145 -17.28 2.51 -25.64
CA GLN A 145 -16.18 3.36 -26.05
C GLN A 145 -15.63 4.09 -24.82
N VAL A 146 -14.33 3.97 -24.60
CA VAL A 146 -13.65 4.56 -23.43
C VAL A 146 -12.32 5.18 -23.84
N THR A 147 -11.89 6.18 -23.09
CA THR A 147 -10.51 6.68 -23.14
C THR A 147 -9.85 6.32 -21.82
N VAL A 148 -8.80 5.49 -21.85
CA VAL A 148 -8.10 5.08 -20.62
C VAL A 148 -6.75 5.78 -20.51
N ILE A 149 -6.42 6.23 -19.30
CA ILE A 149 -5.13 6.82 -18.97
C ILE A 149 -4.29 5.74 -18.31
N ILE A 150 -3.18 5.36 -18.95
CA ILE A 150 -2.29 4.27 -18.55
C ILE A 150 -0.83 4.68 -18.65
N ALA A 151 0.04 4.14 -17.80
CA ALA A 151 1.47 4.34 -17.92
C ALA A 151 2.01 3.71 -19.22
N GLU A 152 2.83 4.46 -19.98
CA GLU A 152 3.36 4.05 -21.28
C GLU A 152 4.02 2.66 -21.27
N PRO A 153 4.88 2.29 -20.30
CA PRO A 153 5.51 0.97 -20.27
C PRO A 153 4.53 -0.20 -20.14
N LEU A 154 3.30 0.07 -19.67
CA LEU A 154 2.27 -0.95 -19.49
C LEU A 154 1.33 -1.08 -20.70
N LEU A 155 1.46 -0.23 -21.72
CA LEU A 155 0.55 -0.23 -22.88
C LEU A 155 0.40 -1.63 -23.48
N HIS A 156 1.51 -2.29 -23.79
CA HIS A 156 1.50 -3.60 -24.44
C HIS A 156 1.18 -4.78 -23.50
N SER A 157 1.07 -4.53 -22.19
CA SER A 157 0.53 -5.52 -21.25
C SER A 157 -1.00 -5.64 -21.35
N TYR A 158 -1.66 -4.58 -21.82
CA TYR A 158 -3.13 -4.52 -21.96
C TYR A 158 -3.59 -4.53 -23.42
N PHE A 159 -2.80 -3.93 -24.34
CA PHE A 159 -3.17 -3.77 -25.74
C PHE A 159 -2.16 -4.47 -26.65
N LYS A 160 -2.64 -5.35 -27.50
CA LYS A 160 -1.81 -5.98 -28.52
C LYS A 160 -1.38 -4.96 -29.56
N ALA A 161 -0.13 -5.03 -30.02
CA ALA A 161 0.43 -4.08 -30.98
C ALA A 161 -0.42 -3.95 -32.25
N GLU A 162 -0.99 -5.06 -32.74
CA GLU A 162 -1.86 -5.10 -33.93
C GLU A 162 -3.13 -4.24 -33.78
N GLY A 163 -3.58 -4.02 -32.54
CA GLY A 163 -4.75 -3.17 -32.25
C GLY A 163 -4.53 -1.70 -32.60
N SER A 164 -3.27 -1.23 -32.65
CA SER A 164 -2.97 0.14 -33.05
C SER A 164 -3.32 0.49 -34.49
N GLU A 165 -3.32 -0.51 -35.37
CA GLU A 165 -3.62 -0.37 -36.80
C GLU A 165 -5.04 -0.84 -37.14
N ALA A 166 -5.70 -1.59 -36.25
CA ALA A 166 -7.04 -2.10 -36.46
C ALA A 166 -8.08 -0.98 -36.57
N PRO A 167 -9.06 -1.06 -37.50
CA PRO A 167 -10.12 -0.07 -37.61
C PRO A 167 -10.95 -0.01 -36.32
N MET A 168 -11.17 1.21 -35.81
CA MET A 168 -11.95 1.39 -34.58
C MET A 168 -13.42 0.98 -34.77
N ASP A 169 -14.01 1.27 -35.92
CA ASP A 169 -15.44 1.03 -36.20
C ASP A 169 -15.78 -0.45 -36.47
N ASP A 170 -14.78 -1.31 -36.70
CA ASP A 170 -15.00 -2.72 -37.03
C ASP A 170 -15.02 -3.65 -35.80
N TYR A 171 -14.78 -3.10 -34.59
CA TYR A 171 -14.75 -3.88 -33.36
C TYR A 171 -16.09 -4.57 -33.03
N LYS A 172 -16.01 -5.84 -32.66
CA LYS A 172 -17.15 -6.64 -32.21
C LYS A 172 -16.84 -7.33 -30.90
N HIS A 173 -17.85 -7.51 -30.09
CA HIS A 173 -17.72 -8.24 -28.82
C HIS A 173 -17.06 -9.59 -29.00
N GLY A 174 -16.03 -9.83 -28.19
CA GLY A 174 -15.27 -11.09 -28.22
C GLY A 174 -14.11 -11.13 -29.22
N ASP A 175 -13.84 -10.06 -29.95
CA ASP A 175 -12.66 -9.96 -30.79
C ASP A 175 -11.39 -10.12 -29.97
N LYS A 176 -10.44 -10.92 -30.47
CA LYS A 176 -9.17 -11.18 -29.77
C LYS A 176 -8.21 -9.98 -29.76
N VAL A 177 -8.44 -9.03 -30.65
CA VAL A 177 -7.67 -7.79 -30.79
C VAL A 177 -8.63 -6.65 -30.63
N VAL A 178 -8.51 -5.92 -29.53
CA VAL A 178 -9.27 -4.70 -29.30
C VAL A 178 -8.53 -3.54 -29.95
N PRO A 179 -9.17 -2.76 -30.85
CA PRO A 179 -8.52 -1.62 -31.50
C PRO A 179 -8.28 -0.51 -30.48
N TYR A 180 -7.20 0.23 -30.68
CA TYR A 180 -6.88 1.38 -29.85
C TYR A 180 -6.14 2.48 -30.61
N ARG A 181 -6.21 3.71 -30.08
CA ARG A 181 -5.45 4.86 -30.59
C ARG A 181 -4.90 5.66 -29.40
N VAL A 182 -3.62 5.96 -29.45
CA VAL A 182 -2.99 6.90 -28.53
C VAL A 182 -3.31 8.31 -29.01
N VAL A 183 -3.97 9.10 -28.16
CA VAL A 183 -4.46 10.45 -28.51
C VAL A 183 -3.79 11.54 -27.70
N GLY A 184 -3.00 11.20 -26.72
CA GLY A 184 -2.25 12.15 -25.91
C GLY A 184 -1.19 11.47 -25.07
N GLU A 185 -0.14 12.24 -24.74
CA GLU A 185 0.96 11.84 -23.88
C GLU A 185 1.12 12.88 -22.78
N TYR A 186 1.29 12.45 -21.53
CA TYR A 186 1.35 13.33 -20.36
C TYR A 186 2.40 12.82 -19.38
N MET A 187 3.14 13.71 -18.76
CA MET A 187 3.95 13.37 -17.60
C MET A 187 3.06 13.26 -16.36
N GLY A 188 3.47 12.46 -15.38
CA GLY A 188 2.69 12.31 -14.14
C GLY A 188 2.38 13.64 -13.45
N THR A 189 3.31 14.61 -13.53
CA THR A 189 3.12 15.98 -13.03
C THR A 189 1.96 16.73 -13.69
N GLU A 190 1.60 16.40 -14.92
CA GLU A 190 0.48 17.03 -15.64
C GLU A 190 -0.89 16.43 -15.28
N LEU A 191 -0.89 15.31 -14.56
CA LEU A 191 -2.08 14.62 -14.07
C LEU A 191 -2.39 14.97 -12.61
N GLU A 192 -1.44 15.59 -11.89
CA GLU A 192 -1.61 15.95 -10.48
C GLU A 192 -2.85 16.81 -10.27
N GLY A 193 -3.62 16.49 -9.23
CA GLY A 193 -4.81 17.23 -8.84
C GLY A 193 -6.07 16.89 -9.61
N LEU A 194 -6.00 16.17 -10.74
CA LEU A 194 -7.19 15.72 -11.45
C LEU A 194 -8.04 14.80 -10.57
N HIS A 195 -9.36 15.00 -10.61
CA HIS A 195 -10.30 14.25 -9.78
C HIS A 195 -10.93 13.08 -10.54
N TYR A 196 -11.30 12.07 -9.78
CA TYR A 196 -12.04 10.93 -10.28
C TYR A 196 -13.21 10.60 -9.36
N LYS A 197 -14.23 9.97 -9.92
CA LYS A 197 -15.38 9.50 -9.18
C LYS A 197 -15.00 8.32 -8.27
N GLN A 198 -15.42 8.38 -7.01
CA GLN A 198 -15.24 7.27 -6.08
C GLN A 198 -15.77 5.96 -6.70
N LEU A 199 -14.91 4.94 -6.75
CA LEU A 199 -15.22 3.68 -7.41
C LEU A 199 -16.37 2.95 -6.69
N MET A 200 -16.30 2.91 -5.35
CA MET A 200 -17.28 2.22 -4.50
C MET A 200 -17.70 3.18 -3.36
N PRO A 201 -18.83 3.92 -3.54
CA PRO A 201 -19.22 4.97 -2.60
C PRO A 201 -19.92 4.44 -1.35
N TRP A 202 -19.37 3.36 -0.76
CA TRP A 202 -19.95 2.72 0.44
C TRP A 202 -19.43 3.34 1.74
N VAL A 203 -18.24 3.93 1.69
CA VAL A 203 -17.59 4.54 2.84
C VAL A 203 -17.08 5.93 2.45
N LYS A 204 -17.39 6.92 3.26
CA LYS A 204 -16.86 8.27 3.06
C LYS A 204 -15.42 8.36 3.59
N PRO A 205 -14.54 9.12 2.92
CA PRO A 205 -13.19 9.37 3.43
C PRO A 205 -13.27 10.23 4.68
N THR A 206 -12.61 9.79 5.74
CA THR A 206 -12.56 10.50 7.01
C THR A 206 -11.13 10.58 7.55
N ALA A 207 -10.84 11.63 8.30
CA ALA A 207 -9.59 11.75 9.05
C ALA A 207 -9.88 11.90 10.54
N LYS A 208 -9.08 11.26 11.39
CA LYS A 208 -9.20 11.41 12.85
C LYS A 208 -8.75 12.81 13.26
N VAL A 209 -9.53 13.44 14.15
CA VAL A 209 -9.24 14.76 14.72
C VAL A 209 -8.85 14.59 16.19
N ASP A 210 -7.56 14.71 16.47
CA ASP A 210 -7.01 14.70 17.82
C ASP A 210 -5.75 15.57 17.92
N LYS A 211 -5.11 15.61 19.08
CA LYS A 211 -3.88 16.40 19.31
C LYS A 211 -2.67 16.01 18.46
N ASN A 212 -2.71 14.83 17.81
CA ASN A 212 -1.63 14.31 16.97
C ASN A 212 -2.01 14.39 15.48
N SER A 213 -3.17 14.96 15.14
CA SER A 213 -3.61 15.11 13.76
C SER A 213 -2.66 16.04 13.00
N PRO A 214 -2.37 15.75 11.72
CA PRO A 214 -1.65 16.68 10.86
C PRO A 214 -2.31 18.06 10.85
N ALA A 215 -1.50 19.12 10.74
CA ALA A 215 -1.99 20.51 10.79
C ALA A 215 -3.13 20.77 9.81
N PHE A 216 -3.02 20.26 8.57
CA PHE A 216 -4.06 20.42 7.54
C PHE A 216 -5.40 19.78 7.93
N VAL A 217 -5.41 18.67 8.68
CA VAL A 217 -6.64 18.02 9.16
C VAL A 217 -7.29 18.88 10.25
N ALA A 218 -6.49 19.41 11.16
CA ALA A 218 -6.97 20.28 12.25
C ALA A 218 -7.53 21.61 11.68
N GLU A 219 -6.86 22.21 10.71
CA GLU A 219 -7.31 23.40 10.00
C GLU A 219 -8.61 23.15 9.24
N TYR A 220 -8.67 22.04 8.49
CA TYR A 220 -9.87 21.65 7.75
C TYR A 220 -11.06 21.40 8.68
N ALA A 221 -10.86 20.66 9.77
CA ALA A 221 -11.90 20.41 10.77
C ALA A 221 -12.41 21.70 11.42
N SER A 222 -11.52 22.67 11.65
CA SER A 222 -11.86 23.99 12.21
C SER A 222 -12.66 24.84 11.23
N ALA A 223 -12.34 24.74 9.95
CA ALA A 223 -13.04 25.46 8.88
C ALA A 223 -14.41 24.85 8.54
N HIS A 224 -14.60 23.53 8.80
CA HIS A 224 -15.80 22.77 8.45
C HIS A 224 -16.36 22.02 9.68
N PRO A 225 -16.77 22.71 10.75
CA PRO A 225 -17.25 22.07 11.97
C PRO A 225 -18.50 21.20 11.74
N GLU A 226 -19.29 21.48 10.70
CA GLU A 226 -20.46 20.69 10.31
C GLU A 226 -20.11 19.29 9.77
N LYS A 227 -18.87 19.09 9.33
CA LYS A 227 -18.34 17.80 8.85
C LYS A 227 -17.65 16.98 9.94
N VAL A 228 -17.53 17.55 11.14
CA VAL A 228 -16.92 16.86 12.31
C VAL A 228 -17.99 16.05 13.02
N PHE A 229 -17.68 14.79 13.30
CA PHE A 229 -18.56 13.90 14.05
C PHE A 229 -17.78 13.07 15.07
N VAL A 230 -18.48 12.57 16.08
CA VAL A 230 -17.92 11.67 17.09
C VAL A 230 -18.30 10.24 16.71
N ALA A 231 -17.32 9.33 16.76
CA ALA A 231 -17.54 7.92 16.49
C ALA A 231 -18.50 7.28 17.53
N GLU A 232 -19.09 6.14 17.18
CA GLU A 232 -20.00 5.38 18.05
C GLU A 232 -19.42 5.04 19.44
N ASN A 233 -18.09 4.95 19.55
CA ASN A 233 -17.39 4.73 20.81
C ASN A 233 -17.43 5.94 21.77
N GLY A 234 -17.94 7.09 21.31
CA GLY A 234 -18.07 8.34 22.08
C GLY A 234 -16.75 9.01 22.48
N LYS A 235 -15.61 8.55 21.94
CA LYS A 235 -14.27 9.02 22.33
C LYS A 235 -13.47 9.63 21.19
N ASP A 236 -13.62 9.11 19.98
CA ASP A 236 -12.87 9.55 18.83
C ASP A 236 -13.68 10.51 17.97
N SER A 237 -13.07 11.61 17.56
CA SER A 237 -13.66 12.58 16.63
C SER A 237 -13.03 12.41 15.26
N PHE A 238 -13.84 12.54 14.21
CA PHE A 238 -13.43 12.46 12.81
C PHE A 238 -14.02 13.62 12.01
N VAL A 239 -13.39 13.97 10.92
CA VAL A 239 -13.89 14.92 9.93
C VAL A 239 -14.02 14.25 8.57
N GLU A 240 -15.14 14.48 7.86
CA GLU A 240 -15.31 14.01 6.48
C GLU A 240 -14.43 14.83 5.54
N MET A 241 -13.62 14.16 4.70
CA MET A 241 -12.59 14.75 3.84
C MET A 241 -12.87 14.52 2.34
N GLU A 242 -14.14 14.41 1.94
CA GLU A 242 -14.54 14.06 0.58
C GLU A 242 -13.96 15.01 -0.49
N GLU A 243 -13.92 16.31 -0.21
CA GLU A 243 -13.41 17.33 -1.15
C GLU A 243 -11.90 17.26 -1.36
N SER A 244 -11.14 16.66 -0.42
CA SER A 244 -9.69 16.48 -0.54
C SER A 244 -9.28 15.09 -0.99
N ALA A 245 -10.24 14.18 -1.16
CA ALA A 245 -10.05 12.82 -1.63
C ALA A 245 -10.28 12.68 -3.15
N PHE A 246 -10.12 11.46 -3.66
CA PHE A 246 -10.44 11.05 -5.04
C PHE A 246 -9.73 11.86 -6.11
N ARG A 247 -8.48 12.17 -5.89
CA ARG A 247 -7.62 12.91 -6.81
C ARG A 247 -6.31 12.18 -7.10
N ILE A 248 -5.65 12.60 -8.17
CA ILE A 248 -4.30 12.15 -8.50
C ILE A 248 -3.30 12.87 -7.60
N ILE A 249 -2.40 12.10 -6.99
CA ILE A 249 -1.26 12.60 -6.21
C ILE A 249 0.05 12.09 -6.82
N LEU A 250 1.15 12.79 -6.54
CA LEU A 250 2.49 12.37 -6.97
C LEU A 250 3.17 11.50 -5.91
N GLY A 251 3.96 10.52 -6.37
CA GLY A 251 4.80 9.70 -5.52
C GLY A 251 6.03 9.19 -6.25
N ASP A 252 7.21 9.52 -5.74
CA ASP A 252 8.50 9.10 -6.32
C ASP A 252 8.74 7.58 -6.22
N TYR A 253 7.96 6.90 -5.37
CA TYR A 253 8.02 5.45 -5.18
C TYR A 253 7.19 4.66 -6.20
N VAL A 254 6.44 5.33 -7.07
CA VAL A 254 5.65 4.66 -8.11
C VAL A 254 6.59 4.12 -9.19
N THR A 255 6.45 2.83 -9.47
CA THR A 255 7.20 2.11 -10.53
C THR A 255 6.21 1.49 -11.51
N THR A 256 6.69 1.17 -12.71
CA THR A 256 5.94 0.48 -13.78
C THR A 256 6.55 -0.86 -14.10
#